data_89572dc061644656cc8c9e974edf5a06
#
_entry.id   89572dc061644656cc8c9e974edf5a06
#
_cell.length_a   1.000
_cell.length_b   1.000
_cell.length_c   1.000
_cell.angle_alpha   90.00
_cell.angle_beta   90.00
_cell.angle_gamma   90.00
#
_symmetry.space_group_name_H-M   'P 1'
#
loop_
_entity.id
_entity.type
_entity.pdbx_description
1 polymer ?
#
loop_
_entity_poly.entity_id
_entity_poly.type
_entity_poly.pdbx_seq_one_letter_code
_entity_poly.pdbx_strand_id
1 'polypeptide(L)'
;MENSNDLEIIFPSPTGEIWSQKSASEMIEKKRIIIICGHYKGIDERIIKKYVTKEISVGNYVLSNGEVPAMVILDSLSRLLPGTLNNIDSALTDTHSYGLLDHPHYTKPKEFDNMIVPDILLSGNHKNIKKWRQMKRETRTEQRNPKLWGEFLKLEKSEYENG
;
A
#
# COMPACT_ATOMS: atom_id res chain seq x y z
N MET A 1 -17.75 -28.91 0.54
CA MET A 1 -17.68 -27.88 -0.51
C MET A 1 -16.91 -26.72 0.09
N GLU A 2 -15.71 -26.44 -0.41
CA GLU A 2 -14.97 -25.26 0.05
C GLU A 2 -15.75 -24.01 -0.32
N ASN A 3 -15.83 -23.07 0.62
CA ASN A 3 -16.57 -21.83 0.44
C ASN A 3 -15.93 -21.06 -0.73
N SER A 4 -16.66 -20.74 -1.76
CA SER A 4 -16.18 -20.00 -2.94
C SER A 4 -15.56 -18.64 -2.57
N ASN A 5 -15.88 -18.13 -1.38
CA ASN A 5 -15.32 -16.87 -0.84
C ASN A 5 -13.85 -16.96 -0.38
N ASP A 6 -13.30 -18.17 -0.23
CA ASP A 6 -11.94 -18.40 0.29
C ASP A 6 -10.85 -18.38 -0.80
N LEU A 7 -11.25 -18.43 -2.07
CA LEU A 7 -10.36 -18.45 -3.22
C LEU A 7 -10.50 -17.16 -4.04
N GLU A 8 -9.37 -16.56 -4.39
CA GLU A 8 -9.32 -15.47 -5.35
C GLU A 8 -8.44 -15.85 -6.53
N ILE A 9 -8.91 -15.62 -7.76
CA ILE A 9 -8.16 -15.88 -9.00
C ILE A 9 -7.93 -14.55 -9.70
N ILE A 10 -6.69 -14.08 -9.65
CA ILE A 10 -6.27 -12.78 -10.15
C ILE A 10 -5.64 -12.92 -11.52
N PHE A 11 -6.04 -12.07 -12.44
CA PHE A 11 -5.35 -11.87 -13.70
C PHE A 11 -4.78 -10.45 -13.76
N PRO A 12 -3.44 -10.28 -13.69
CA PRO A 12 -2.81 -8.97 -13.87
C PRO A 12 -3.02 -8.47 -15.31
N SER A 13 -3.72 -7.34 -15.43
CA SER A 13 -4.12 -6.75 -16.71
C SER A 13 -4.04 -5.23 -16.63
N PRO A 14 -3.56 -4.51 -17.67
CA PRO A 14 -3.55 -3.04 -17.67
C PRO A 14 -4.96 -2.44 -17.69
N THR A 15 -5.99 -3.24 -18.00
CA THR A 15 -7.41 -2.83 -18.02
C THR A 15 -8.13 -3.11 -16.69
N GLY A 16 -7.48 -3.79 -15.76
CA GLY A 16 -8.05 -4.15 -14.46
C GLY A 16 -8.18 -2.99 -13.48
N GLU A 17 -8.78 -3.28 -12.33
CA GLU A 17 -8.86 -2.34 -11.21
C GLU A 17 -7.46 -2.01 -10.67
N ILE A 18 -7.25 -0.73 -10.30
CA ILE A 18 -5.95 -0.30 -9.77
C ILE A 18 -5.69 -0.96 -8.41
N TRP A 19 -4.57 -1.67 -8.31
CA TRP A 19 -4.08 -2.23 -7.06
C TRP A 19 -3.69 -1.14 -6.06
N SER A 20 -4.13 -1.28 -4.83
CA SER A 20 -3.90 -0.31 -3.76
C SER A 20 -3.57 -1.02 -2.44
N GLN A 21 -3.09 -0.27 -1.45
CA GLN A 21 -2.90 -0.78 -0.09
C GLN A 21 -4.20 -1.32 0.51
N LYS A 22 -5.34 -0.65 0.23
CA LYS A 22 -6.65 -1.11 0.64
C LYS A 22 -6.98 -2.47 0.01
N SER A 23 -6.78 -2.60 -1.30
CA SER A 23 -7.00 -3.88 -2.01
C SER A 23 -6.15 -5.01 -1.43
N ALA A 24 -4.89 -4.72 -1.07
CA ALA A 24 -4.01 -5.69 -0.42
C ALA A 24 -4.55 -6.11 0.96
N SER A 25 -4.99 -5.14 1.78
CA SER A 25 -5.55 -5.42 3.11
C SER A 25 -6.83 -6.25 3.07
N GLU A 26 -7.68 -6.06 2.08
CA GLU A 26 -8.88 -6.87 1.88
C GLU A 26 -8.53 -8.29 1.36
N MET A 27 -7.48 -8.38 0.56
CA MET A 27 -7.08 -9.63 -0.09
C MET A 27 -6.41 -10.63 0.87
N ILE A 28 -5.71 -10.18 1.91
CA ILE A 28 -5.05 -11.08 2.88
C ILE A 28 -6.02 -11.95 3.68
N GLU A 29 -7.31 -11.62 3.69
CA GLU A 29 -8.34 -12.44 4.33
C GLU A 29 -8.65 -13.73 3.54
N LYS A 30 -8.23 -13.81 2.27
CA LYS A 30 -8.42 -14.98 1.42
C LYS A 30 -7.46 -16.10 1.82
N LYS A 31 -7.98 -17.35 1.90
CA LYS A 31 -7.15 -18.52 2.22
C LYS A 31 -6.24 -18.95 1.07
N ARG A 32 -6.67 -18.70 -0.17
CA ARG A 32 -5.91 -19.03 -1.38
C ARG A 32 -6.03 -17.94 -2.42
N ILE A 33 -4.90 -17.63 -3.02
CA ILE A 33 -4.82 -16.69 -4.14
C ILE A 33 -4.08 -17.40 -5.28
N ILE A 34 -4.68 -17.41 -6.45
CA ILE A 34 -4.08 -17.88 -7.69
C ILE A 34 -3.84 -16.65 -8.57
N ILE A 35 -2.63 -16.49 -9.09
CA ILE A 35 -2.33 -15.41 -10.04
C ILE A 35 -1.98 -16.03 -11.38
N ILE A 36 -2.74 -15.69 -12.41
CA ILE A 36 -2.55 -16.15 -13.79
C ILE A 36 -1.66 -15.13 -14.51
N CYS A 37 -0.40 -15.49 -14.75
CA CYS A 37 0.53 -14.62 -15.49
C CYS A 37 0.32 -14.81 -16.99
N GLY A 38 -0.25 -13.81 -17.65
CA GLY A 38 -0.44 -13.81 -19.09
C GLY A 38 0.80 -13.31 -19.83
N HIS A 39 0.97 -13.78 -21.07
CA HIS A 39 2.01 -13.36 -22.00
C HIS A 39 1.39 -12.69 -23.25
N TYR A 40 2.23 -11.96 -24.01
CA TYR A 40 1.82 -11.27 -25.23
C TYR A 40 0.71 -10.22 -24.97
N LYS A 41 -0.45 -10.38 -25.62
CA LYS A 41 -1.59 -9.45 -25.49
C LYS A 41 -2.62 -9.90 -24.46
N GLY A 42 -2.34 -10.93 -23.67
CA GLY A 42 -3.25 -11.46 -22.65
C GLY A 42 -3.58 -12.93 -22.84
N ILE A 43 -4.67 -13.38 -22.27
CA ILE A 43 -5.19 -14.74 -22.37
C ILE A 43 -6.58 -14.73 -23.02
N ASP A 44 -7.10 -15.91 -23.38
CA ASP A 44 -8.41 -16.05 -23.99
C ASP A 44 -9.51 -15.47 -23.06
N GLU A 45 -10.33 -14.59 -23.61
CA GLU A 45 -11.42 -13.91 -22.89
C GLU A 45 -12.41 -14.87 -22.24
N ARG A 46 -12.59 -16.08 -22.81
CA ARG A 46 -13.45 -17.10 -22.22
C ARG A 46 -12.87 -17.67 -20.92
N ILE A 47 -11.53 -17.71 -20.80
CA ILE A 47 -10.85 -18.10 -19.57
C ILE A 47 -11.03 -17.01 -18.50
N ILE A 48 -10.87 -15.73 -18.88
CA ILE A 48 -11.10 -14.60 -17.99
C ILE A 48 -12.54 -14.69 -17.44
N LYS A 49 -13.53 -14.72 -18.30
CA LYS A 49 -14.96 -14.76 -17.91
C LYS A 49 -15.36 -15.96 -17.07
N LYS A 50 -14.69 -17.10 -17.25
CA LYS A 50 -15.06 -18.35 -16.57
C LYS A 50 -14.36 -18.55 -15.23
N TYR A 51 -13.12 -18.09 -15.09
CA TYR A 51 -12.28 -18.48 -13.96
C TYR A 51 -11.70 -17.29 -13.19
N VAL A 52 -11.46 -16.16 -13.83
CA VAL A 52 -10.88 -14.99 -13.16
C VAL A 52 -11.93 -14.31 -12.30
N THR A 53 -11.60 -14.06 -11.04
CA THR A 53 -12.46 -13.35 -10.11
C THR A 53 -12.14 -11.85 -10.06
N LYS A 54 -10.87 -11.49 -10.32
CA LYS A 54 -10.43 -10.09 -10.38
C LYS A 54 -9.37 -9.87 -11.47
N GLU A 55 -9.59 -8.86 -12.30
CA GLU A 55 -8.54 -8.28 -13.13
C GLU A 55 -7.92 -7.09 -12.39
N ILE A 56 -6.58 -7.08 -12.24
CA ILE A 56 -5.87 -6.09 -11.43
C ILE A 56 -4.78 -5.42 -12.25
N SER A 57 -4.77 -4.09 -12.22
CA SER A 57 -3.72 -3.25 -12.79
C SER A 57 -2.79 -2.72 -11.71
N VAL A 58 -1.49 -2.82 -11.91
CA VAL A 58 -0.47 -2.21 -11.01
C VAL A 58 -0.13 -0.77 -11.39
N GLY A 59 -0.81 -0.19 -12.38
CA GLY A 59 -0.61 1.20 -12.80
C GLY A 59 -1.02 1.46 -14.25
N ASN A 60 -1.09 2.73 -14.63
CA ASN A 60 -1.49 3.18 -15.98
C ASN A 60 -0.33 3.08 -16.98
N TYR A 61 0.24 1.89 -17.13
CA TYR A 61 1.31 1.57 -18.07
C TYR A 61 1.23 0.10 -18.47
N VAL A 62 1.90 -0.27 -19.55
CA VAL A 62 1.91 -1.64 -20.07
C VAL A 62 3.25 -2.28 -19.73
N LEU A 63 3.20 -3.52 -19.20
CA LEU A 63 4.36 -4.38 -18.97
C LEU A 63 4.40 -5.50 -20.01
N SER A 64 5.56 -6.14 -20.16
CA SER A 64 5.76 -7.17 -21.20
C SER A 64 4.95 -8.44 -20.93
N ASN A 65 4.72 -8.79 -19.67
CA ASN A 65 4.08 -10.03 -19.22
C ASN A 65 3.57 -9.90 -17.78
N GLY A 66 2.85 -10.92 -17.31
CA GLY A 66 2.13 -10.90 -16.03
C GLY A 66 2.97 -11.19 -14.79
N GLU A 67 4.22 -11.63 -14.92
CA GLU A 67 5.07 -12.02 -13.78
C GLU A 67 5.47 -10.80 -12.93
N VAL A 68 5.84 -9.71 -13.56
CA VAL A 68 6.26 -8.49 -12.83
C VAL A 68 5.10 -7.91 -11.99
N PRO A 69 3.90 -7.67 -12.56
CA PRO A 69 2.77 -7.24 -11.73
C PRO A 69 2.36 -8.29 -10.70
N ALA A 70 2.47 -9.59 -10.97
CA ALA A 70 2.25 -10.63 -9.97
C ALA A 70 3.22 -10.50 -8.79
N MET A 71 4.50 -10.23 -9.03
CA MET A 71 5.49 -9.97 -7.98
C MET A 71 5.14 -8.74 -7.14
N VAL A 72 4.66 -7.65 -7.76
CA VAL A 72 4.20 -6.43 -7.04
C VAL A 72 3.04 -6.76 -6.11
N ILE A 73 2.05 -7.50 -6.61
CA ILE A 73 0.89 -7.93 -5.82
C ILE A 73 1.34 -8.83 -4.66
N LEU A 74 2.16 -9.85 -4.93
CA LEU A 74 2.65 -10.78 -3.91
C LEU A 74 3.50 -10.10 -2.83
N ASP A 75 4.41 -9.20 -3.21
CA ASP A 75 5.24 -8.47 -2.25
C ASP A 75 4.37 -7.61 -1.33
N SER A 76 3.42 -6.84 -1.90
CA SER A 76 2.50 -6.01 -1.12
C SER A 76 1.60 -6.82 -0.16
N LEU A 77 1.17 -8.03 -0.56
CA LEU A 77 0.42 -8.95 0.29
C LEU A 77 1.29 -9.55 1.40
N SER A 78 2.49 -10.03 1.04
CA SER A 78 3.37 -10.73 1.97
C SER A 78 3.74 -9.86 3.18
N ARG A 79 3.93 -8.56 2.97
CA ARG A 79 4.22 -7.59 4.04
C ARG A 79 3.12 -7.45 5.08
N LEU A 80 1.88 -7.77 4.72
CA LEU A 80 0.71 -7.68 5.60
C LEU A 80 0.45 -8.97 6.38
N LEU A 81 1.09 -10.08 5.98
CA LEU A 81 0.91 -11.37 6.66
C LEU A 81 1.61 -11.35 8.03
N PRO A 82 0.96 -11.89 9.08
CA PRO A 82 1.57 -12.02 10.40
C PRO A 82 2.90 -12.77 10.35
N GLY A 83 3.92 -12.25 11.03
CA GLY A 83 5.24 -12.87 11.11
C GLY A 83 6.18 -12.63 9.94
N THR A 84 5.74 -11.94 8.87
CA THR A 84 6.60 -11.60 7.73
C THR A 84 7.50 -10.40 8.02
N LEU A 85 7.00 -9.42 8.75
CA LEU A 85 7.77 -8.27 9.22
C LEU A 85 8.10 -8.44 10.71
N ASN A 86 9.35 -8.18 11.08
CA ASN A 86 9.80 -8.19 12.47
C ASN A 86 9.05 -7.18 13.37
N ASN A 87 8.39 -6.21 12.77
CA ASN A 87 7.60 -5.21 13.47
C ASN A 87 6.33 -4.88 12.67
N ILE A 88 5.21 -5.45 13.09
CA ILE A 88 3.88 -5.20 12.52
C ILE A 88 3.50 -3.71 12.60
N ASP A 89 3.93 -2.98 13.64
CA ASP A 89 3.69 -1.55 13.78
C ASP A 89 4.31 -0.74 12.63
N SER A 90 5.39 -1.23 12.03
CA SER A 90 5.98 -0.60 10.84
C SER A 90 5.06 -0.67 9.63
N ALA A 91 4.44 -1.82 9.35
CA ALA A 91 3.50 -1.96 8.24
C ALA A 91 2.23 -1.12 8.43
N LEU A 92 1.75 -1.03 9.69
CA LEU A 92 0.59 -0.23 10.05
C LEU A 92 0.86 1.28 9.96
N THR A 93 2.12 1.72 10.11
CA THR A 93 2.50 3.14 10.06
C THR A 93 3.10 3.57 8.72
N ASP A 94 3.23 2.67 7.76
CA ASP A 94 3.74 2.96 6.41
C ASP A 94 2.81 3.91 5.63
N THR A 95 3.36 4.47 4.54
CA THR A 95 2.60 5.26 3.56
C THR A 95 1.33 4.53 3.12
N HIS A 96 0.22 5.25 3.05
CA HIS A 96 -1.12 4.79 2.68
C HIS A 96 -1.87 3.94 3.72
N SER A 97 -1.25 3.53 4.83
CA SER A 97 -1.94 2.73 5.86
C SER A 97 -2.98 3.54 6.64
N TYR A 98 -2.72 4.85 6.88
CA TYR A 98 -3.63 5.77 7.57
C TYR A 98 -4.07 6.97 6.72
N GLY A 99 -4.10 6.81 5.40
CA GLY A 99 -4.50 7.90 4.50
C GLY A 99 -3.50 9.06 4.42
N LEU A 100 -2.27 8.88 4.89
CA LEU A 100 -1.20 9.87 4.81
C LEU A 100 0.06 9.27 4.18
N LEU A 101 0.87 10.11 3.55
CA LEU A 101 2.25 9.77 3.18
C LEU A 101 3.13 9.72 4.43
N ASP A 102 4.19 8.93 4.39
CA ASP A 102 5.09 8.84 5.54
C ASP A 102 5.99 10.08 5.70
N HIS A 103 6.50 10.26 6.94
CA HIS A 103 7.42 11.34 7.27
C HIS A 103 8.82 11.12 6.68
N PRO A 104 9.69 12.15 6.60
CA PRO A 104 11.07 11.95 6.19
C PRO A 104 11.85 11.14 7.22
N HIS A 105 12.62 10.17 6.73
CA HIS A 105 13.54 9.37 7.53
C HIS A 105 14.96 9.91 7.41
N TYR A 106 15.72 9.75 8.49
CA TYR A 106 17.12 10.14 8.56
C TYR A 106 17.95 8.98 9.09
N THR A 107 19.16 8.84 8.56
CA THR A 107 20.15 7.83 8.97
C THR A 107 21.41 8.53 9.49
N LYS A 108 22.36 7.77 10.01
CA LYS A 108 23.70 8.28 10.33
C LYS A 108 24.48 8.60 9.04
N PRO A 109 25.38 9.59 9.06
CA PRO A 109 25.78 10.45 10.17
C PRO A 109 24.74 11.56 10.49
N LYS A 110 24.92 12.28 11.64
CA LYS A 110 24.06 13.42 12.03
C LYS A 110 24.08 14.55 10.99
N GLU A 111 25.23 14.75 10.36
CA GLU A 111 25.44 15.76 9.31
C GLU A 111 25.97 15.09 8.06
N PHE A 112 25.38 15.41 6.93
CA PHE A 112 25.78 14.93 5.62
C PHE A 112 25.61 16.07 4.60
N ASP A 113 26.69 16.45 3.93
CA ASP A 113 26.70 17.50 2.90
C ASP A 113 26.04 18.83 3.37
N ASN A 114 26.45 19.32 4.53
CA ASN A 114 25.90 20.50 5.23
C ASN A 114 24.40 20.40 5.60
N MET A 115 23.79 19.23 5.47
CA MET A 115 22.42 18.95 5.90
C MET A 115 22.42 18.24 7.24
N ILE A 116 21.68 18.76 8.22
CA ILE A 116 21.67 18.28 9.59
C ILE A 116 20.34 17.56 9.88
N VAL A 117 20.42 16.41 10.57
CA VAL A 117 19.24 15.72 11.10
C VAL A 117 18.55 16.65 12.12
N PRO A 118 17.24 16.87 12.02
CA PRO A 118 16.51 17.71 12.98
C PRO A 118 16.77 17.27 14.42
N ASP A 119 17.15 18.23 15.28
CA ASP A 119 17.53 17.95 16.69
C ASP A 119 16.42 17.30 17.50
N ILE A 120 15.15 17.55 17.14
CA ILE A 120 14.00 16.90 17.78
C ILE A 120 14.07 15.37 17.68
N LEU A 121 14.60 14.83 16.57
CA LEU A 121 14.74 13.38 16.36
C LEU A 121 15.87 12.77 17.19
N LEU A 122 16.80 13.60 17.67
CA LEU A 122 17.92 13.22 18.49
C LEU A 122 17.67 13.44 19.99
N SER A 123 16.55 14.09 20.34
CA SER A 123 16.24 14.52 21.71
C SER A 123 15.88 13.39 22.68
N GLY A 124 15.55 12.19 22.19
CA GLY A 124 15.00 11.10 23.00
C GLY A 124 13.57 11.34 23.50
N ASN A 125 12.97 12.50 23.25
CA ASN A 125 11.61 12.83 23.67
C ASN A 125 10.57 12.21 22.69
N HIS A 126 10.18 10.97 22.96
CA HIS A 126 9.25 10.20 22.11
C HIS A 126 7.93 10.93 21.82
N LYS A 127 7.38 11.68 22.78
CA LYS A 127 6.14 12.44 22.60
C LYS A 127 6.31 13.56 21.54
N ASN A 128 7.40 14.31 21.63
CA ASN A 128 7.68 15.39 20.70
C ASN A 128 8.10 14.85 19.33
N ILE A 129 8.84 13.74 19.28
CA ILE A 129 9.18 13.04 18.04
C ILE A 129 7.89 12.57 17.31
N LYS A 130 6.92 11.98 18.04
CA LYS A 130 5.65 11.54 17.47
C LYS A 130 4.86 12.72 16.88
N LYS A 131 4.78 13.85 17.59
CA LYS A 131 4.14 15.07 17.08
C LYS A 131 4.82 15.62 15.82
N TRP A 132 6.14 15.66 15.81
CA TRP A 132 6.92 16.11 14.67
C TRP A 132 6.69 15.21 13.44
N ARG A 133 6.70 13.89 13.62
CA ARG A 133 6.43 12.92 12.56
C ARG A 133 5.03 13.12 11.97
N GLN A 134 4.02 13.28 12.83
CA GLN A 134 2.65 13.52 12.38
C GLN A 134 2.54 14.81 11.56
N MET A 135 3.04 15.92 12.06
CA MET A 135 3.08 17.19 11.32
C MET A 135 3.78 17.04 9.95
N LYS A 136 4.89 16.27 9.89
CA LYS A 136 5.60 16.05 8.62
C LYS A 136 4.83 15.15 7.65
N ARG A 137 4.07 14.18 8.13
CA ARG A 137 3.15 13.37 7.32
C ARG A 137 2.08 14.25 6.67
N GLU A 138 1.41 15.06 7.46
CA GLU A 138 0.35 15.97 7.01
C GLU A 138 0.88 16.94 5.96
N THR A 139 1.93 17.71 6.29
CA THR A 139 2.55 18.66 5.35
C THR A 139 2.99 17.98 4.04
N ARG A 140 3.62 16.80 4.13
CA ARG A 140 4.07 16.06 2.95
C ARG A 140 2.91 15.56 2.11
N THR A 141 1.83 15.11 2.73
CA THR A 141 0.64 14.64 2.04
C THR A 141 -0.06 15.78 1.33
N GLU A 142 -0.27 16.89 2.01
CA GLU A 142 -0.84 18.10 1.42
C GLU A 142 -0.07 18.58 0.19
N GLN A 143 1.26 18.62 0.27
CA GLN A 143 2.11 19.09 -0.82
C GLN A 143 2.24 18.12 -2.00
N ARG A 144 2.30 16.80 -1.74
CA ARG A 144 2.65 15.79 -2.75
C ARG A 144 1.47 15.01 -3.29
N ASN A 145 0.39 14.92 -2.52
CA ASN A 145 -0.82 14.20 -2.90
C ASN A 145 -2.07 14.91 -2.36
N PRO A 146 -2.46 16.06 -2.96
CA PRO A 146 -3.62 16.84 -2.52
C PRO A 146 -4.93 16.04 -2.53
N LYS A 147 -5.05 15.04 -3.41
CA LYS A 147 -6.22 14.15 -3.43
C LYS A 147 -6.30 13.30 -2.16
N LEU A 148 -5.20 12.64 -1.80
CA LEU A 148 -5.11 11.85 -0.57
C LEU A 148 -5.32 12.72 0.68
N TRP A 149 -4.79 13.95 0.68
CA TRP A 149 -5.01 14.93 1.73
C TRP A 149 -6.49 15.27 1.91
N GLY A 150 -7.20 15.52 0.80
CA GLY A 150 -8.64 15.78 0.84
C GLY A 150 -9.47 14.59 1.32
N GLU A 151 -9.05 13.36 1.03
CA GLU A 151 -9.66 12.13 1.53
C GLU A 151 -9.44 11.98 3.04
N PHE A 152 -8.22 12.22 3.52
CA PHE A 152 -7.87 12.20 4.94
C PHE A 152 -8.70 13.20 5.77
N LEU A 153 -8.83 14.44 5.31
CA LEU A 153 -9.64 15.46 6.00
C LEU A 153 -11.13 15.09 6.10
N LYS A 154 -11.67 14.36 5.13
CA LYS A 154 -13.05 13.87 5.18
C LYS A 154 -13.24 12.79 6.25
N LEU A 155 -12.26 11.88 6.37
CA LEU A 155 -12.27 10.83 7.39
C LEU A 155 -12.20 11.43 8.80
N GLU A 156 -11.28 12.36 9.05
CA GLU A 156 -11.20 13.06 10.34
C GLU A 156 -12.52 13.74 10.73
N LYS A 157 -13.17 14.44 9.79
CA LYS A 157 -14.45 15.08 10.05
C LYS A 157 -15.53 14.06 10.41
N SER A 158 -15.60 12.92 9.74
CA SER A 158 -16.60 11.89 10.02
C SER A 158 -16.40 11.24 11.39
N GLU A 159 -15.17 11.12 11.87
CA GLU A 159 -14.87 10.60 13.21
C GLU A 159 -15.29 11.60 14.32
N TYR A 160 -15.14 12.91 14.08
CA TYR A 160 -15.59 13.94 15.03
C TYR A 160 -17.12 14.10 15.10
N GLU A 161 -17.85 13.78 14.02
CA GLU A 161 -19.32 13.86 13.99
C GLU A 161 -20.00 12.63 14.61
N ASN A 162 -19.29 11.51 14.76
CA ASN A 162 -19.81 10.24 15.29
C ASN A 162 -19.32 9.91 16.71
N GLY A 163 -18.53 10.73 17.36
CA GLY A 163 -18.01 10.57 18.73
C GLY A 163 -18.56 11.61 19.68
#